data_543f1e25578e63e6bee0bba51a086b4a
#
_entry.id   543f1e25578e63e6bee0bba51a086b4a
#
_cell.length_a   1.000
_cell.length_b   1.000
_cell.length_c   1.000
_cell.angle_alpha   90.00
_cell.angle_beta   90.00
_cell.angle_gamma   90.00
#
_symmetry.space_group_name_H-M   'P 1'
#
loop_
_entity.id
_entity.type
_entity.pdbx_description
1 polymer ?
#
loop_
_entity_poly.entity_id
_entity_poly.type
_entity_poly.pdbx_seq_one_letter_code
_entity_poly.pdbx_strand_id
1 'polypeptide(L)'
;VLEEAGIEVAETDLGEYIIQLAGESPSHIIAPAIHKTREQITELFYENHKGHGFSERVTRREDIVNEARSVLRNVFARADVGITGANFLVAETGANVIVTNEGNGDLASTLPRVQIITAGIEKVIPSLDDLSTFLRILARSATGQEMSAYTTLYAGPRRQGEVEGP
;
A
#
# COMPACT_ATOMS: atom_id res chain seq x y z
N VAL A 1 1.64 16.71 8.48
CA VAL A 1 2.63 17.45 7.69
C VAL A 1 2.13 17.68 6.27
N LEU A 2 1.81 16.64 5.48
CA LEU A 2 1.32 16.82 4.10
C LEU A 2 -0.05 17.52 4.07
N GLU A 3 -1.00 17.09 4.89
CA GLU A 3 -2.32 17.70 5.03
C GLU A 3 -2.23 19.16 5.52
N GLU A 4 -1.32 19.46 6.42
CA GLU A 4 -1.04 20.83 6.87
C GLU A 4 -0.50 21.72 5.75
N ALA A 5 0.13 21.11 4.73
CA ALA A 5 0.58 21.78 3.51
C ALA A 5 -0.53 21.90 2.44
N GLY A 6 -1.75 21.45 2.74
CA GLY A 6 -2.89 21.49 1.82
C GLY A 6 -2.88 20.39 0.75
N ILE A 7 -2.13 19.31 0.99
CA ILE A 7 -2.09 18.13 0.11
C ILE A 7 -3.13 17.12 0.60
N GLU A 8 -3.99 16.66 -0.29
CA GLU A 8 -4.91 15.55 -0.01
C GLU A 8 -4.11 14.25 0.11
N VAL A 9 -4.25 13.57 1.24
CA VAL A 9 -3.52 12.33 1.54
C VAL A 9 -4.51 11.20 1.74
N ALA A 10 -4.26 10.07 1.09
CA ALA A 10 -5.03 8.85 1.31
C ALA A 10 -4.09 7.68 1.64
N GLU A 11 -4.34 7.06 2.77
CA GLU A 11 -3.71 5.80 3.15
C GLU A 11 -4.31 4.66 2.32
N THR A 12 -3.47 3.76 1.86
CA THR A 12 -3.87 2.72 0.91
C THR A 12 -3.78 1.30 1.44
N ASP A 13 -3.14 1.10 2.58
CA ASP A 13 -3.27 -0.12 3.37
C ASP A 13 -4.59 -0.07 4.16
N LEU A 14 -5.28 -1.20 4.27
CA LEU A 14 -6.61 -1.24 4.88
C LEU A 14 -6.59 -0.83 6.36
N GLY A 15 -5.54 -1.21 7.09
CA GLY A 15 -5.40 -0.88 8.50
C GLY A 15 -5.22 0.62 8.72
N GLU A 16 -4.31 1.22 8.00
CA GLU A 16 -4.01 2.65 8.02
C GLU A 16 -5.19 3.47 7.49
N TYR A 17 -5.85 3.01 6.44
CA TYR A 17 -7.04 3.65 5.90
C TYR A 17 -8.18 3.73 6.93
N ILE A 18 -8.45 2.64 7.67
CA ILE A 18 -9.44 2.63 8.75
C ILE A 18 -9.07 3.66 9.83
N ILE A 19 -7.81 3.75 10.21
CA ILE A 19 -7.33 4.72 11.21
C ILE A 19 -7.43 6.15 10.69
N GLN A 20 -7.10 6.38 9.43
CA GLN A 20 -7.25 7.70 8.79
C GLN A 20 -8.72 8.14 8.82
N LEU A 21 -9.66 7.29 8.43
CA LEU A 21 -11.09 7.58 8.48
C LEU A 21 -11.59 7.85 9.91
N ALA A 22 -11.02 7.15 10.89
CA ALA A 22 -11.37 7.35 12.31
C ALA A 22 -10.78 8.64 12.89
N GLY A 23 -9.83 9.28 12.22
CA GLY A 23 -9.12 10.45 12.76
C GLY A 23 -8.28 10.12 13.99
N GLU A 24 -7.79 8.88 14.09
CA GLU A 24 -7.05 8.36 15.25
C GLU A 24 -5.57 8.14 14.92
N SER A 25 -4.76 7.99 15.95
CA SER A 25 -3.39 7.52 15.81
C SER A 25 -3.35 6.00 15.77
N PRO A 26 -2.43 5.39 14.96
CA PRO A 26 -2.29 3.94 14.91
C PRO A 26 -1.92 3.37 16.28
N SER A 27 -2.59 2.29 16.69
CA SER A 27 -2.35 1.64 17.98
C SER A 27 -1.22 0.62 17.96
N HIS A 28 -0.83 0.18 16.77
CA HIS A 28 0.21 -0.82 16.55
C HIS A 28 0.89 -0.61 15.20
N ILE A 29 2.20 -0.89 15.12
CA ILE A 29 3.01 -0.65 13.93
C ILE A 29 2.62 -1.55 12.73
N ILE A 30 2.24 -2.82 13.00
CA ILE A 30 1.94 -3.80 11.96
C ILE A 30 0.43 -3.96 11.75
N ALA A 31 -0.36 -3.69 12.77
CA ALA A 31 -1.81 -3.84 12.75
C ALA A 31 -2.47 -2.60 13.38
N PRO A 32 -2.41 -1.44 12.69
CA PRO A 32 -2.77 -0.15 13.27
C PRO A 32 -4.22 -0.08 13.76
N ALA A 33 -5.13 -0.80 13.13
CA ALA A 33 -6.56 -0.84 13.48
C ALA A 33 -6.95 -2.04 14.36
N ILE A 34 -6.01 -2.73 15.01
CA ILE A 34 -6.28 -3.96 15.80
C ILE A 34 -7.27 -3.74 16.95
N HIS A 35 -7.36 -2.51 17.44
CA HIS A 35 -8.29 -2.14 18.53
C HIS A 35 -9.73 -1.91 18.06
N LYS A 36 -9.97 -1.86 16.74
CA LYS A 36 -11.30 -1.67 16.15
C LYS A 36 -12.05 -2.99 16.04
N THR A 37 -13.28 -3.01 16.48
CA THR A 37 -14.19 -4.13 16.19
C THR A 37 -14.74 -4.02 14.77
N ARG A 38 -15.23 -5.15 14.25
CA ARG A 38 -15.86 -5.16 12.93
C ARG A 38 -17.05 -4.23 12.83
N GLU A 39 -17.85 -4.16 13.89
CA GLU A 39 -19.02 -3.28 14.01
C GLU A 39 -18.62 -1.80 13.94
N GLN A 40 -17.54 -1.43 14.61
CA GLN A 40 -16.99 -0.07 14.55
C GLN A 40 -16.48 0.27 13.14
N ILE A 41 -15.83 -0.67 12.47
CA ILE A 41 -15.37 -0.49 11.07
C ILE A 41 -16.59 -0.35 10.13
N THR A 42 -17.62 -1.18 10.29
CA THR A 42 -18.86 -1.08 9.51
C THR A 42 -19.50 0.31 9.65
N GLU A 43 -19.60 0.83 10.87
CA GLU A 43 -20.19 2.16 11.09
C GLU A 43 -19.32 3.28 10.49
N LEU A 44 -18.01 3.18 10.66
CA LEU A 44 -17.04 4.10 10.09
C LEU A 44 -17.15 4.18 8.56
N PHE A 45 -17.24 3.04 7.89
CA PHE A 45 -17.42 2.99 6.44
C PHE A 45 -18.78 3.53 6.02
N TYR A 46 -19.85 3.15 6.72
CA TYR A 46 -21.17 3.70 6.46
C TYR A 46 -21.21 5.22 6.56
N GLU A 47 -20.50 5.83 7.48
CA GLU A 47 -20.44 7.29 7.63
C GLU A 47 -19.63 7.96 6.52
N ASN A 48 -18.50 7.38 6.13
CA ASN A 48 -17.53 8.01 5.24
C ASN A 48 -17.72 7.65 3.76
N HIS A 49 -18.29 6.49 3.43
CA HIS A 49 -18.39 6.04 2.04
C HIS A 49 -19.69 6.40 1.32
N LYS A 50 -20.61 7.11 1.98
CA LYS A 50 -21.88 7.58 1.35
C LYS A 50 -21.64 8.36 0.06
N GLY A 51 -20.64 9.22 0.04
CA GLY A 51 -20.25 9.99 -1.13
C GLY A 51 -19.72 9.16 -2.30
N HIS A 52 -19.37 7.91 -2.07
CA HIS A 52 -18.88 6.95 -3.05
C HIS A 52 -19.97 5.95 -3.51
N GLY A 53 -21.23 6.16 -3.09
CA GLY A 53 -22.36 5.32 -3.50
C GLY A 53 -22.63 4.13 -2.59
N PHE A 54 -21.97 4.05 -1.44
CA PHE A 54 -22.21 3.01 -0.43
C PHE A 54 -23.11 3.56 0.68
N SER A 55 -24.35 3.08 0.73
CA SER A 55 -25.38 3.55 1.65
C SER A 55 -25.91 2.48 2.62
N GLU A 56 -25.34 1.29 2.56
CA GLU A 56 -25.74 0.16 3.40
C GLU A 56 -24.63 -0.21 4.38
N ARG A 57 -25.03 -0.69 5.56
CA ARG A 57 -24.10 -1.24 6.54
C ARG A 57 -23.75 -2.67 6.19
N VAL A 58 -22.57 -2.89 5.65
CA VAL A 58 -22.05 -4.22 5.35
C VAL A 58 -21.38 -4.83 6.60
N THR A 59 -21.71 -6.07 6.91
CA THR A 59 -21.23 -6.75 8.13
C THR A 59 -20.34 -7.96 7.83
N ARG A 60 -20.38 -8.48 6.60
CA ARG A 60 -19.51 -9.57 6.19
C ARG A 60 -18.11 -9.03 5.90
N ARG A 61 -17.10 -9.75 6.35
CA ARG A 61 -15.69 -9.34 6.20
C ARG A 61 -15.31 -9.07 4.73
N GLU A 62 -15.74 -9.96 3.84
CA GLU A 62 -15.46 -9.87 2.40
C GLU A 62 -16.08 -8.61 1.79
N ASP A 63 -17.28 -8.24 2.21
CA ASP A 63 -18.00 -7.09 1.70
C ASP A 63 -17.37 -5.78 2.18
N ILE A 64 -16.93 -5.73 3.45
CA ILE A 64 -16.17 -4.59 4.01
C ILE A 64 -14.87 -4.36 3.22
N VAL A 65 -14.12 -5.43 2.94
CA VAL A 65 -12.89 -5.34 2.15
C VAL A 65 -13.18 -4.90 0.72
N ASN A 66 -14.21 -5.42 0.10
CA ASN A 66 -14.59 -5.06 -1.27
C ASN A 66 -15.07 -3.61 -1.39
N GLU A 67 -15.77 -3.11 -0.37
CA GLU A 67 -16.18 -1.70 -0.29
C GLU A 67 -14.96 -0.78 -0.21
N ALA A 68 -14.02 -1.05 0.70
CA ALA A 68 -12.77 -0.30 0.80
C ALA A 68 -11.99 -0.31 -0.53
N ARG A 69 -11.86 -1.49 -1.17
CA ARG A 69 -11.21 -1.63 -2.49
C ARG A 69 -11.88 -0.77 -3.57
N SER A 70 -13.21 -0.73 -3.57
CA SER A 70 -13.96 0.03 -4.56
C SER A 70 -13.77 1.54 -4.39
N VAL A 71 -13.73 2.02 -3.16
CA VAL A 71 -13.45 3.42 -2.84
C VAL A 71 -12.01 3.78 -3.18
N LEU A 72 -11.05 3.01 -2.69
CA LEU A 72 -9.61 3.26 -2.91
C LEU A 72 -9.20 3.15 -4.38
N ARG A 73 -9.89 2.33 -5.19
CA ARG A 73 -9.63 2.25 -6.63
C ARG A 73 -9.73 3.62 -7.33
N ASN A 74 -10.72 4.42 -6.94
CA ASN A 74 -10.89 5.76 -7.48
C ASN A 74 -9.79 6.72 -6.97
N VAL A 75 -9.31 6.52 -5.76
CA VAL A 75 -8.18 7.27 -5.20
C VAL A 75 -6.92 6.98 -5.99
N PHE A 76 -6.55 5.70 -6.16
CA PHE A 76 -5.40 5.30 -6.97
C PHE A 76 -5.43 5.89 -8.39
N ALA A 77 -6.61 5.86 -9.04
CA ALA A 77 -6.76 6.36 -10.41
C ALA A 77 -6.62 7.88 -10.55
N ARG A 78 -6.78 8.64 -9.46
CA ARG A 78 -6.72 10.12 -9.46
C ARG A 78 -5.46 10.68 -8.81
N ALA A 79 -4.71 9.85 -8.09
CA ALA A 79 -3.53 10.30 -7.38
C ALA A 79 -2.46 10.83 -8.34
N ASP A 80 -1.92 12.00 -8.04
CA ASP A 80 -0.80 12.58 -8.80
C ASP A 80 0.53 11.99 -8.36
N VAL A 81 0.64 11.64 -7.09
CA VAL A 81 1.86 11.13 -6.46
C VAL A 81 1.55 9.88 -5.65
N GLY A 82 2.33 8.84 -5.85
CA GLY A 82 2.37 7.66 -4.99
C GLY A 82 3.59 7.72 -4.08
N ILE A 83 3.38 7.46 -2.80
CA ILE A 83 4.47 7.38 -1.82
C ILE A 83 4.51 5.96 -1.28
N THR A 84 5.64 5.31 -1.42
CA THR A 84 5.82 3.93 -0.95
C THR A 84 7.12 3.78 -0.16
N GLY A 85 7.19 2.71 0.64
CA GLY A 85 8.45 2.20 1.13
C GLY A 85 9.15 1.33 0.08
N ALA A 86 10.31 0.77 0.44
CA ALA A 86 10.95 -0.30 -0.29
C ALA A 86 11.32 -1.44 0.65
N ASN A 87 11.16 -2.68 0.19
CA ASN A 87 11.73 -3.83 0.89
C ASN A 87 13.23 -3.93 0.62
N PHE A 88 13.64 -3.66 -0.63
CA PHE A 88 15.04 -3.60 -1.03
C PHE A 88 15.29 -2.55 -2.10
N LEU A 89 16.52 -2.02 -2.12
CA LEU A 89 17.08 -1.20 -3.20
C LEU A 89 18.29 -1.93 -3.74
N VAL A 90 18.28 -2.32 -5.02
CA VAL A 90 19.33 -3.10 -5.64
C VAL A 90 20.36 -2.16 -6.28
N ALA A 91 21.56 -2.08 -5.71
CA ALA A 91 22.59 -1.13 -6.16
C ALA A 91 23.06 -1.39 -7.59
N GLU A 92 23.16 -2.65 -7.99
CA GLU A 92 23.60 -3.07 -9.33
C GLU A 92 22.69 -2.52 -10.44
N THR A 93 21.38 -2.45 -10.22
CA THR A 93 20.39 -2.10 -11.23
C THR A 93 19.71 -0.75 -10.98
N GLY A 94 19.83 -0.21 -9.77
CA GLY A 94 19.03 0.91 -9.31
C GLY A 94 17.55 0.56 -9.05
N ALA A 95 17.19 -0.73 -9.08
CA ALA A 95 15.81 -1.16 -8.92
C ALA A 95 15.34 -1.00 -7.47
N ASN A 96 14.11 -0.52 -7.33
CA ASN A 96 13.32 -0.59 -6.11
C ASN A 96 12.50 -1.88 -6.12
N VAL A 97 12.48 -2.58 -5.00
CA VAL A 97 11.73 -3.83 -4.83
C VAL A 97 10.66 -3.66 -3.76
N ILE A 98 9.43 -3.94 -4.14
CA ILE A 98 8.28 -3.96 -3.24
C ILE A 98 7.76 -5.40 -3.15
N VAL A 99 7.54 -5.85 -1.92
CA VAL A 99 6.92 -7.15 -1.61
C VAL A 99 5.62 -6.88 -0.88
N THR A 100 4.51 -7.32 -1.44
CA THR A 100 3.18 -7.08 -0.87
C THR A 100 2.28 -8.31 -1.04
N ASN A 101 1.27 -8.42 -0.19
CA ASN A 101 0.22 -9.44 -0.29
C ASN A 101 -1.09 -8.88 -0.85
N GLU A 102 -1.27 -7.57 -0.89
CA GLU A 102 -2.54 -6.89 -1.20
C GLU A 102 -2.54 -6.15 -2.55
N GLY A 103 -1.35 -5.88 -3.11
CA GLY A 103 -1.19 -5.16 -4.36
C GLY A 103 -1.38 -3.64 -4.28
N ASN A 104 -1.63 -3.08 -3.09
CA ASN A 104 -1.73 -1.64 -2.87
C ASN A 104 -0.43 -0.90 -3.20
N GLY A 105 0.71 -1.47 -2.80
CA GLY A 105 2.04 -0.95 -3.15
C GLY A 105 2.27 -0.89 -4.66
N ASP A 106 1.82 -1.91 -5.40
CA ASP A 106 1.92 -1.92 -6.87
C ASP A 106 1.07 -0.82 -7.51
N LEU A 107 -0.17 -0.65 -7.04
CA LEU A 107 -1.05 0.40 -7.55
C LEU A 107 -0.52 1.80 -7.23
N ALA A 108 0.00 2.01 -6.02
CA ALA A 108 0.61 3.28 -5.64
C ALA A 108 1.90 3.58 -6.40
N SER A 109 2.58 2.55 -6.93
CA SER A 109 3.82 2.71 -7.70
C SER A 109 3.60 2.87 -9.20
N THR A 110 2.48 2.39 -9.75
CA THR A 110 2.29 2.30 -11.20
C THR A 110 1.25 3.28 -11.76
N LEU A 111 0.23 3.65 -10.98
CA LEU A 111 -0.85 4.51 -11.47
C LEU A 111 -0.52 6.00 -11.40
N PRO A 112 0.06 6.54 -10.32
CA PRO A 112 0.43 7.95 -10.24
C PRO A 112 1.52 8.32 -11.26
N ARG A 113 1.56 9.60 -11.62
CA ARG A 113 2.58 10.13 -12.53
C ARG A 113 3.95 10.29 -11.91
N VAL A 114 4.00 10.37 -10.57
CA VAL A 114 5.23 10.50 -9.80
C VAL A 114 5.21 9.48 -8.68
N GLN A 115 6.30 8.74 -8.55
CA GLN A 115 6.53 7.87 -7.40
C GLN A 115 7.63 8.43 -6.51
N ILE A 116 7.36 8.50 -5.22
CA ILE A 116 8.34 8.82 -4.18
C ILE A 116 8.57 7.57 -3.34
N ILE A 117 9.82 7.14 -3.25
CA ILE A 117 10.20 5.96 -2.48
C ILE A 117 10.99 6.40 -1.27
N THR A 118 10.55 5.99 -0.09
CA THR A 118 11.26 6.22 1.17
C THR A 118 11.80 4.90 1.70
N ALA A 119 13.09 4.84 1.96
CA ALA A 119 13.73 3.63 2.47
C ALA A 119 14.92 3.97 3.36
N GLY A 120 15.11 3.17 4.41
CA GLY A 120 16.34 3.22 5.19
C GLY A 120 17.52 2.64 4.39
N ILE A 121 18.73 3.11 4.70
CA ILE A 121 19.94 2.68 4.00
C ILE A 121 20.22 1.18 4.17
N GLU A 122 19.71 0.58 5.21
CA GLU A 122 19.80 -0.87 5.47
C GLU A 122 19.02 -1.72 4.47
N LYS A 123 18.17 -1.10 3.62
CA LYS A 123 17.45 -1.78 2.53
C LYS A 123 18.28 -1.93 1.27
N VAL A 124 19.44 -1.29 1.21
CA VAL A 124 20.34 -1.38 0.04
C VAL A 124 21.04 -2.71 0.04
N ILE A 125 20.90 -3.45 -1.06
CA ILE A 125 21.59 -4.72 -1.32
C ILE A 125 22.44 -4.61 -2.59
N PRO A 126 23.56 -5.36 -2.70
CA PRO A 126 24.48 -5.20 -3.82
C PRO A 126 23.90 -5.62 -5.17
N SER A 127 23.26 -6.80 -5.24
CA SER A 127 22.96 -7.48 -6.50
C SER A 127 21.57 -8.14 -6.53
N LEU A 128 21.15 -8.60 -7.71
CA LEU A 128 19.96 -9.42 -7.89
C LEU A 128 20.10 -10.83 -7.27
N ASP A 129 21.33 -11.36 -7.22
CA ASP A 129 21.59 -12.64 -6.54
C ASP A 129 21.34 -12.52 -5.03
N ASP A 130 21.77 -11.41 -4.41
CA ASP A 130 21.45 -11.12 -3.02
C ASP A 130 19.94 -10.98 -2.80
N LEU A 131 19.25 -10.28 -3.72
CA LEU A 131 17.78 -10.17 -3.69
C LEU A 131 17.12 -11.55 -3.68
N SER A 132 17.55 -12.44 -4.57
CA SER A 132 17.03 -13.82 -4.64
C SER A 132 17.17 -14.54 -3.30
N THR A 133 18.30 -14.37 -2.63
CA THR A 133 18.54 -14.95 -1.30
C THR A 133 17.58 -14.37 -0.26
N PHE A 134 17.44 -13.06 -0.20
CA PHE A 134 16.54 -12.41 0.77
C PHE A 134 15.06 -12.74 0.54
N LEU A 135 14.58 -12.78 -0.70
CA LEU A 135 13.20 -13.14 -1.00
C LEU A 135 12.81 -14.54 -0.54
N ARG A 136 13.76 -15.48 -0.58
CA ARG A 136 13.52 -16.87 -0.09
C ARG A 136 13.28 -16.96 1.41
N ILE A 137 13.81 -16.02 2.19
CA ILE A 137 13.68 -16.02 3.65
C ILE A 137 12.67 -14.99 4.15
N LEU A 138 12.40 -13.93 3.40
CA LEU A 138 11.55 -12.81 3.82
C LEU A 138 10.15 -13.26 4.22
N ALA A 139 9.45 -13.96 3.35
CA ALA A 139 8.08 -14.39 3.59
C ALA A 139 8.00 -15.38 4.77
N ARG A 140 8.98 -16.28 4.89
CA ARG A 140 9.07 -17.22 6.03
C ARG A 140 9.31 -16.50 7.35
N SER A 141 10.21 -15.53 7.34
CA SER A 141 10.56 -14.76 8.54
C SER A 141 9.42 -13.86 9.00
N ALA A 142 8.70 -13.25 8.07
CA ALA A 142 7.64 -12.30 8.39
C ALA A 142 6.32 -12.98 8.79
N THR A 143 5.89 -13.98 8.04
CA THR A 143 4.52 -14.54 8.14
C THR A 143 4.47 -16.07 8.11
N GLY A 144 5.60 -16.75 8.01
CA GLY A 144 5.67 -18.20 7.86
C GLY A 144 5.28 -18.73 6.47
N GLN A 145 5.03 -17.85 5.50
CA GLN A 145 4.71 -18.22 4.12
C GLN A 145 5.95 -18.74 3.40
N GLU A 146 5.76 -19.64 2.44
CA GLU A 146 6.87 -20.11 1.59
C GLU A 146 7.30 -19.04 0.58
N MET A 147 6.35 -18.26 0.06
CA MET A 147 6.56 -17.13 -0.85
C MET A 147 5.57 -16.01 -0.53
N SER A 148 5.95 -14.77 -0.86
CA SER A 148 5.03 -13.63 -0.89
C SER A 148 4.08 -13.70 -2.10
N ALA A 149 2.91 -13.03 -2.02
CA ALA A 149 1.95 -13.04 -3.12
C ALA A 149 2.46 -12.25 -4.33
N TYR A 150 3.03 -11.08 -4.07
CA TYR A 150 3.55 -10.19 -5.12
C TYR A 150 4.96 -9.72 -4.78
N THR A 151 5.83 -9.75 -5.77
CA THR A 151 7.17 -9.14 -5.71
C THR A 151 7.40 -8.42 -7.02
N THR A 152 7.52 -7.09 -6.94
CA THR A 152 7.67 -6.23 -8.10
C THR A 152 8.98 -5.46 -8.02
N LEU A 153 9.70 -5.42 -9.14
CA LEU A 153 10.92 -4.66 -9.32
C LEU A 153 10.66 -3.47 -10.24
N TYR A 154 10.90 -2.28 -9.75
CA TYR A 154 10.80 -1.03 -10.52
C TYR A 154 12.21 -0.54 -10.84
N ALA A 155 12.61 -0.63 -12.10
CA ALA A 155 13.97 -0.32 -12.55
C ALA A 155 14.12 1.09 -13.19
N GLY A 156 13.22 1.98 -12.89
CA GLY A 156 13.24 3.37 -13.36
C GLY A 156 11.90 3.86 -13.89
N PRO A 157 11.86 5.10 -14.39
CA PRO A 157 10.61 5.70 -14.87
C PRO A 157 10.16 5.04 -16.18
N ARG A 158 8.87 5.18 -16.47
CA ARG A 158 8.24 4.69 -17.70
C ARG A 158 8.94 5.25 -18.95
N ARG A 159 9.26 4.36 -19.88
CA ARG A 159 9.88 4.72 -21.16
C ARG A 159 8.82 5.00 -22.21
N GLN A 160 9.21 5.72 -23.27
CA GLN A 160 8.31 5.98 -24.38
C GLN A 160 7.87 4.65 -25.04
N GLY A 161 6.55 4.42 -25.10
CA GLY A 161 5.94 3.21 -25.65
C GLY A 161 5.57 2.16 -24.63
N GLU A 162 5.93 2.32 -23.37
CA GLU A 162 5.41 1.50 -22.27
C GLU A 162 4.01 1.97 -21.86
N VAL A 163 3.12 1.03 -21.54
CA VAL A 163 1.71 1.32 -21.22
C VAL A 163 1.53 1.62 -19.75
N GLU A 164 2.35 1.05 -18.89
CA GLU A 164 2.25 1.11 -17.43
C GLU A 164 3.56 1.61 -16.81
N GLY A 165 3.44 2.17 -15.62
CA GLY A 165 4.54 2.69 -14.82
C GLY A 165 4.52 4.21 -14.66
N PRO A 166 5.15 4.72 -13.61
CA PRO A 166 5.28 6.15 -13.34
C PRO A 166 6.18 6.89 -14.34
#